data_93bf3705410214faa3a2eeb6b085cec4
#
_entry.id   93bf3705410214faa3a2eeb6b085cec4
#
_cell.length_a   1.000
_cell.length_b   1.000
_cell.length_c   1.000
_cell.angle_alpha   90.00
_cell.angle_beta   90.00
_cell.angle_gamma   90.00
#
_symmetry.space_group_name_H-M   'P 1'
#
loop_
_entity.id
_entity.type
_entity.pdbx_description
1 polymer ?
#
loop_
_entity_poly.entity_id
_entity_poly.type
_entity_poly.pdbx_seq_one_letter_code
_entity_poly.pdbx_strand_id
1 'polypeptide(L)'
;MDTTLFKSMDTLKFWSPETFEISSYRWNLSEKVNSTYKTSGSDQTGLCVYTYNELGFRGDSIHKEGFKIMSIGDSNTEGVGVNNHETWPAQFVKSVPNTVNHNFGMAGRSNDYISRCLISFYDLIKPDLVLIMYTSASRREFYTKLGGIEPFMPACQWGYFQDTKDGKEVQNSLTMSQNPNEDFMNWYKNHLLIKHFLESKKCNWIWNGWFGIPPKFEEPNRFDGEYGGFEDRGVDGVHPGPQHNLNYSKRLKQFIIENFRHYLPTSLI
;
A
#
# COMPACT_ATOMS: atom_id res chain seq x y z
N MET A 1 -18.94 1.35 21.89
CA MET A 1 -19.12 1.12 20.46
C MET A 1 -19.29 -0.38 20.27
N ASP A 2 -20.40 -0.78 19.72
CA ASP A 2 -20.70 -2.19 19.51
C ASP A 2 -19.81 -2.75 18.39
N THR A 3 -18.83 -3.55 18.78
CA THR A 3 -17.90 -4.19 17.84
C THR A 3 -18.52 -5.37 17.08
N THR A 4 -19.80 -5.68 17.34
CA THR A 4 -20.52 -6.77 16.67
C THR A 4 -20.79 -6.50 15.21
N LEU A 5 -20.91 -5.24 14.78
CA LEU A 5 -21.08 -4.87 13.36
C LEU A 5 -19.86 -5.19 12.51
N PHE A 6 -18.66 -5.18 13.09
CA PHE A 6 -17.44 -5.58 12.41
C PHE A 6 -17.14 -7.07 12.50
N LYS A 7 -17.72 -7.77 13.49
CA LYS A 7 -17.59 -9.24 13.61
C LYS A 7 -18.52 -10.00 12.65
N SER A 8 -19.62 -9.39 12.23
CA SER A 8 -20.57 -10.00 11.28
C SER A 8 -20.18 -9.77 9.80
N MET A 9 -19.35 -8.77 9.53
CA MET A 9 -18.63 -8.66 8.26
C MET A 9 -17.40 -9.54 8.41
N ASP A 10 -17.44 -10.71 7.84
CA ASP A 10 -16.29 -11.59 7.72
C ASP A 10 -15.22 -10.86 6.89
N THR A 11 -14.44 -10.00 7.57
CA THR A 11 -13.47 -9.10 6.96
C THR A 11 -12.41 -9.87 6.20
N LEU A 12 -12.17 -11.13 6.60
CA LEU A 12 -11.30 -12.05 5.87
C LEU A 12 -11.94 -12.52 4.55
N LYS A 13 -13.27 -12.66 4.47
CA LYS A 13 -13.95 -12.97 3.21
C LYS A 13 -13.93 -11.81 2.22
N PHE A 14 -13.89 -10.57 2.69
CA PHE A 14 -13.68 -9.40 1.83
C PHE A 14 -12.30 -9.36 1.18
N TRP A 15 -11.35 -10.09 1.75
CA TRP A 15 -9.97 -10.21 1.29
C TRP A 15 -9.59 -11.63 0.93
N SER A 16 -10.55 -12.58 1.00
CA SER A 16 -10.29 -13.91 0.50
C SER A 16 -10.00 -13.84 -0.99
N PRO A 17 -9.14 -14.71 -1.51
CA PRO A 17 -8.92 -14.84 -2.95
C PRO A 17 -10.22 -14.91 -3.74
N GLU A 18 -11.25 -15.53 -3.19
CA GLU A 18 -12.57 -15.72 -3.80
C GLU A 18 -13.36 -14.42 -4.01
N THR A 19 -13.21 -13.42 -3.13
CA THR A 19 -13.85 -12.11 -3.31
C THR A 19 -13.08 -11.17 -4.23
N PHE A 20 -11.82 -11.46 -4.48
CA PHE A 20 -10.99 -10.71 -5.42
C PHE A 20 -11.10 -11.22 -6.86
N GLU A 21 -11.62 -12.42 -7.08
CA GLU A 21 -11.79 -13.00 -8.42
C GLU A 21 -12.69 -12.17 -9.35
N ILE A 22 -13.56 -11.35 -8.78
CA ILE A 22 -14.57 -10.61 -9.54
C ILE A 22 -14.05 -9.24 -10.02
N SER A 23 -13.00 -8.69 -9.40
CA SER A 23 -12.73 -7.26 -9.55
C SER A 23 -11.37 -6.89 -10.13
N SER A 24 -10.47 -7.79 -10.38
CA SER A 24 -9.18 -7.36 -10.85
C SER A 24 -8.79 -7.98 -12.18
N TYR A 25 -8.98 -7.24 -13.21
CA TYR A 25 -8.63 -7.57 -14.59
C TYR A 25 -7.14 -7.90 -14.80
N ARG A 26 -6.27 -7.67 -13.86
CA ARG A 26 -4.83 -8.00 -13.95
C ARG A 26 -4.19 -8.53 -12.68
N TRP A 27 -4.90 -8.56 -11.56
CA TRP A 27 -4.26 -8.84 -10.27
C TRP A 27 -5.17 -9.67 -9.38
N ASN A 28 -5.49 -10.88 -9.82
CA ASN A 28 -6.16 -11.86 -8.98
C ASN A 28 -5.20 -12.27 -7.85
N LEU A 29 -5.54 -11.96 -6.59
CA LEU A 29 -4.72 -12.38 -5.45
C LEU A 29 -4.62 -13.90 -5.34
N SER A 30 -5.64 -14.64 -5.74
CA SER A 30 -5.60 -16.11 -5.73
C SER A 30 -4.52 -16.67 -6.66
N GLU A 31 -4.29 -16.02 -7.80
CA GLU A 31 -3.20 -16.38 -8.72
C GLU A 31 -1.82 -16.00 -8.17
N LYS A 32 -1.78 -15.02 -7.25
CA LYS A 32 -0.54 -14.55 -6.63
C LYS A 32 -0.12 -15.37 -5.42
N VAL A 33 -1.04 -16.03 -4.73
CA VAL A 33 -0.73 -16.81 -3.51
C VAL A 33 0.39 -17.81 -3.78
N ASN A 34 1.47 -17.69 -3.01
CA ASN A 34 2.68 -18.53 -3.13
C ASN A 34 3.27 -18.61 -4.56
N SER A 35 3.04 -17.59 -5.37
CA SER A 35 3.46 -17.58 -6.77
C SER A 35 4.74 -16.77 -6.98
N THR A 36 5.38 -17.03 -8.12
CA THR A 36 6.53 -16.24 -8.59
C THR A 36 6.30 -15.80 -10.02
N TYR A 37 6.38 -14.52 -10.26
CA TYR A 37 6.25 -13.93 -11.59
C TYR A 37 7.56 -13.34 -12.06
N LYS A 38 7.84 -13.49 -13.35
CA LYS A 38 8.89 -12.76 -14.04
C LYS A 38 8.24 -11.69 -14.89
N THR A 39 8.60 -10.44 -14.69
CA THR A 39 8.10 -9.34 -15.51
C THR A 39 9.24 -8.81 -16.39
N SER A 40 8.96 -8.55 -17.66
CA SER A 40 9.87 -7.80 -18.52
C SER A 40 9.50 -6.32 -18.48
N GLY A 41 10.50 -5.45 -18.54
CA GLY A 41 10.29 -4.02 -18.73
C GLY A 41 9.70 -3.69 -20.10
N SER A 42 9.17 -2.49 -20.24
CA SER A 42 8.65 -1.97 -21.52
C SER A 42 9.72 -1.87 -22.61
N ASP A 43 10.97 -1.77 -22.21
CA ASP A 43 12.15 -1.65 -23.06
C ASP A 43 12.98 -2.93 -23.15
N GLN A 44 12.50 -4.02 -22.53
CA GLN A 44 13.17 -5.33 -22.48
C GLN A 44 14.58 -5.32 -21.82
N THR A 45 14.93 -4.24 -21.11
CA THR A 45 16.28 -4.07 -20.52
C THR A 45 16.49 -4.87 -19.25
N GLY A 46 15.43 -5.44 -18.66
CA GLY A 46 15.57 -6.22 -17.44
C GLY A 46 14.35 -7.08 -17.12
N LEU A 47 14.61 -8.11 -16.30
CA LEU A 47 13.59 -8.97 -15.73
C LEU A 47 13.55 -8.74 -14.23
N CYS A 48 12.35 -8.47 -13.68
CA CYS A 48 12.11 -8.51 -12.25
C CYS A 48 11.39 -9.77 -11.85
N VAL A 49 11.75 -10.30 -10.69
CA VAL A 49 11.10 -11.44 -10.08
C VAL A 49 10.25 -10.98 -8.92
N TYR A 50 8.94 -11.19 -9.02
CA TYR A 50 7.98 -10.96 -7.96
C TYR A 50 7.63 -12.27 -7.29
N THR A 51 7.84 -12.37 -5.98
CA THR A 51 7.42 -13.51 -5.18
C THR A 51 6.38 -13.05 -4.18
N TYR A 52 5.28 -13.76 -4.12
CA TYR A 52 4.14 -13.46 -3.27
C TYR A 52 3.99 -14.52 -2.19
N ASN A 53 3.62 -14.07 -0.99
CA ASN A 53 3.39 -14.95 0.15
C ASN A 53 2.00 -15.62 0.09
N GLU A 54 1.65 -16.35 1.13
CA GLU A 54 0.40 -17.10 1.30
C GLU A 54 -0.88 -16.24 1.29
N LEU A 55 -0.76 -14.91 1.42
CA LEU A 55 -1.86 -13.96 1.28
C LEU A 55 -1.87 -13.26 -0.09
N GLY A 56 -0.93 -13.58 -0.98
CA GLY A 56 -0.81 -12.93 -2.29
C GLY A 56 -0.16 -11.54 -2.25
N PHE A 57 0.57 -11.19 -1.18
CA PHE A 57 1.34 -9.96 -1.06
C PHE A 57 2.84 -10.21 -1.20
N ARG A 58 3.59 -9.18 -1.59
CA ARG A 58 5.06 -9.23 -1.64
C ARG A 58 5.60 -9.00 -0.23
N GLY A 59 6.38 -9.95 0.26
CA GLY A 59 6.95 -9.84 1.60
C GLY A 59 7.25 -11.21 2.19
N ASP A 60 7.56 -11.21 3.47
CA ASP A 60 7.78 -12.45 4.21
C ASP A 60 6.47 -13.21 4.45
N SER A 61 6.58 -14.51 4.78
CA SER A 61 5.46 -15.30 5.28
C SER A 61 4.86 -14.64 6.54
N ILE A 62 3.53 -14.68 6.68
CA ILE A 62 2.84 -14.16 7.88
C ILE A 62 3.18 -14.96 9.15
N HIS A 63 3.70 -16.17 8.98
CA HIS A 63 4.13 -17.05 10.08
C HIS A 63 5.57 -16.81 10.53
N LYS A 64 6.31 -15.93 9.83
CA LYS A 64 7.68 -15.62 10.20
C LYS A 64 7.71 -14.83 11.51
N GLU A 65 8.55 -15.27 12.42
CA GLU A 65 8.73 -14.63 13.73
C GLU A 65 9.77 -13.51 13.66
N GLY A 66 9.60 -12.49 14.51
CA GLY A 66 10.48 -11.33 14.62
C GLY A 66 9.70 -10.05 14.90
N PHE A 67 10.38 -8.92 14.89
CA PHE A 67 9.76 -7.60 14.97
C PHE A 67 9.01 -7.31 13.67
N LYS A 68 7.70 -7.24 13.73
CA LYS A 68 6.82 -7.21 12.56
C LYS A 68 6.59 -5.79 12.05
N ILE A 69 7.01 -5.53 10.84
CA ILE A 69 6.78 -4.26 10.16
C ILE A 69 5.74 -4.46 9.07
N MET A 70 4.60 -3.77 9.19
CA MET A 70 3.55 -3.74 8.17
C MET A 70 3.71 -2.48 7.33
N SER A 71 4.13 -2.65 6.09
CA SER A 71 4.21 -1.56 5.11
C SER A 71 3.00 -1.60 4.19
N ILE A 72 2.33 -0.46 4.01
CA ILE A 72 1.09 -0.40 3.24
C ILE A 72 1.06 0.84 2.34
N GLY A 73 0.55 0.67 1.12
CA GLY A 73 0.50 1.72 0.10
C GLY A 73 0.07 1.19 -1.26
N ASP A 74 0.46 1.90 -2.30
CA ASP A 74 0.17 1.55 -3.70
C ASP A 74 1.32 0.80 -4.40
N SER A 75 1.44 0.96 -5.71
CA SER A 75 2.49 0.35 -6.55
C SER A 75 3.92 0.67 -6.10
N ASN A 76 4.14 1.84 -5.49
CA ASN A 76 5.44 2.24 -4.97
C ASN A 76 5.82 1.43 -3.72
N THR A 77 4.84 1.08 -2.90
CA THR A 77 5.04 0.21 -1.75
C THR A 77 5.11 -1.26 -2.17
N GLU A 78 4.25 -1.69 -3.10
CA GLU A 78 4.39 -3.02 -3.71
C GLU A 78 5.78 -3.21 -4.32
N GLY A 79 6.35 -2.14 -4.90
CA GLY A 79 7.64 -2.16 -5.57
C GLY A 79 7.53 -2.65 -7.01
N VAL A 80 6.58 -2.10 -7.77
CA VAL A 80 6.47 -2.38 -9.21
C VAL A 80 7.75 -1.93 -9.91
N GLY A 81 8.26 -2.75 -10.81
CA GLY A 81 9.48 -2.49 -11.58
C GLY A 81 10.79 -2.87 -10.90
N VAL A 82 10.76 -3.42 -9.67
CA VAL A 82 11.97 -3.88 -8.94
C VAL A 82 11.77 -5.26 -8.33
N ASN A 83 12.88 -5.98 -8.04
CA ASN A 83 12.83 -7.27 -7.36
C ASN A 83 12.33 -7.13 -5.91
N ASN A 84 11.89 -8.24 -5.29
CA ASN A 84 11.36 -8.21 -3.92
C ASN A 84 12.33 -7.58 -2.91
N HIS A 85 13.60 -7.93 -2.99
CA HIS A 85 14.63 -7.45 -2.08
C HIS A 85 15.05 -5.98 -2.32
N GLU A 86 14.63 -5.38 -3.44
CA GLU A 86 14.94 -4.01 -3.84
C GLU A 86 13.82 -3.02 -3.47
N THR A 87 12.65 -3.52 -3.07
CA THR A 87 11.55 -2.65 -2.62
C THR A 87 11.94 -1.87 -1.37
N TRP A 88 11.43 -0.64 -1.21
CA TRP A 88 11.78 0.15 -0.01
C TRP A 88 11.40 -0.54 1.31
N PRO A 89 10.26 -1.30 1.43
CA PRO A 89 9.98 -2.05 2.65
C PRO A 89 11.03 -3.13 2.94
N ALA A 90 11.45 -3.87 1.92
CA ALA A 90 12.48 -4.90 2.08
C ALA A 90 13.85 -4.32 2.45
N GLN A 91 14.23 -3.19 1.83
CA GLN A 91 15.48 -2.48 2.17
C GLN A 91 15.44 -1.93 3.60
N PHE A 92 14.29 -1.43 4.05
CA PHE A 92 14.11 -0.96 5.41
C PHE A 92 14.32 -2.11 6.41
N VAL A 93 13.58 -3.20 6.24
CA VAL A 93 13.66 -4.39 7.11
C VAL A 93 15.08 -4.98 7.12
N LYS A 94 15.76 -5.07 5.97
CA LYS A 94 17.15 -5.54 5.88
C LYS A 94 18.08 -4.70 6.72
N SER A 95 17.78 -3.42 6.91
CA SER A 95 18.62 -2.49 7.69
C SER A 95 18.36 -2.55 9.21
N VAL A 96 17.33 -3.28 9.65
CA VAL A 96 16.89 -3.40 11.05
C VAL A 96 16.95 -4.88 11.46
N PRO A 97 17.83 -5.29 12.37
CA PRO A 97 17.97 -6.70 12.74
C PRO A 97 16.70 -7.33 13.30
N ASN A 98 16.54 -8.63 13.07
CA ASN A 98 15.43 -9.44 13.57
C ASN A 98 14.03 -8.90 13.23
N THR A 99 13.87 -8.35 12.04
CA THR A 99 12.59 -7.81 11.56
C THR A 99 11.97 -8.66 10.46
N VAL A 100 10.65 -8.53 10.33
CA VAL A 100 9.83 -9.24 9.33
C VAL A 100 9.12 -8.22 8.47
N ASN A 101 9.18 -8.40 7.15
CA ASN A 101 8.57 -7.52 6.16
C ASN A 101 7.18 -8.01 5.75
N HIS A 102 6.14 -7.41 6.26
CA HIS A 102 4.77 -7.60 5.79
C HIS A 102 4.39 -6.45 4.84
N ASN A 103 4.70 -6.62 3.55
CA ASN A 103 4.44 -5.61 2.53
C ASN A 103 3.03 -5.79 1.95
N PHE A 104 2.10 -4.93 2.33
CA PHE A 104 0.72 -4.85 1.86
C PHE A 104 0.51 -3.78 0.78
N GLY A 105 1.57 -3.36 0.11
CA GLY A 105 1.47 -2.50 -1.08
C GLY A 105 0.76 -3.22 -2.22
N MET A 106 -0.07 -2.49 -2.98
CA MET A 106 -0.76 -3.02 -4.15
C MET A 106 -0.95 -1.96 -5.22
N ALA A 107 -0.53 -2.27 -6.44
CA ALA A 107 -0.57 -1.35 -7.57
C ALA A 107 -1.99 -0.84 -7.87
N GLY A 108 -2.07 0.47 -8.19
CA GLY A 108 -3.31 1.10 -8.58
C GLY A 108 -4.30 1.38 -7.44
N ARG A 109 -3.95 1.08 -6.20
CA ARG A 109 -4.88 1.21 -5.07
C ARG A 109 -4.96 2.64 -4.54
N SER A 110 -6.07 2.91 -3.83
CA SER A 110 -6.44 4.20 -3.25
C SER A 110 -6.15 4.26 -1.75
N ASN A 111 -6.40 5.41 -1.14
CA ASN A 111 -6.34 5.56 0.31
C ASN A 111 -7.48 4.80 1.02
N ASP A 112 -8.60 4.53 0.33
CA ASP A 112 -9.67 3.65 0.83
C ASP A 112 -9.16 2.22 0.99
N TYR A 113 -8.36 1.72 0.01
CA TYR A 113 -7.66 0.44 0.13
C TYR A 113 -6.74 0.41 1.34
N ILE A 114 -5.91 1.46 1.52
CA ILE A 114 -4.91 1.52 2.60
C ILE A 114 -5.59 1.38 3.96
N SER A 115 -6.66 2.15 4.22
CA SER A 115 -7.38 2.09 5.49
C SER A 115 -8.08 0.75 5.69
N ARG A 116 -8.77 0.25 4.67
CA ARG A 116 -9.49 -1.02 4.72
C ARG A 116 -8.54 -2.20 4.92
N CYS A 117 -7.44 -2.25 4.17
CA CYS A 117 -6.43 -3.30 4.26
C CYS A 117 -5.77 -3.33 5.65
N LEU A 118 -5.37 -2.17 6.18
CA LEU A 118 -4.81 -2.08 7.53
C LEU A 118 -5.75 -2.68 8.57
N ILE A 119 -7.01 -2.24 8.59
CA ILE A 119 -7.99 -2.70 9.57
C ILE A 119 -8.24 -4.20 9.44
N SER A 120 -8.34 -4.71 8.20
CA SER A 120 -8.65 -6.12 7.94
C SER A 120 -7.53 -7.07 8.36
N PHE A 121 -6.27 -6.68 8.16
CA PHE A 121 -5.12 -7.56 8.41
C PHE A 121 -4.39 -7.29 9.74
N TYR A 122 -4.74 -6.21 10.44
CA TYR A 122 -4.04 -5.84 11.67
C TYR A 122 -4.00 -6.95 12.71
N ASP A 123 -5.16 -7.53 13.04
CA ASP A 123 -5.26 -8.55 14.10
C ASP A 123 -4.62 -9.90 13.69
N LEU A 124 -4.49 -10.16 12.39
CA LEU A 124 -3.78 -11.32 11.86
C LEU A 124 -2.25 -11.13 11.99
N ILE A 125 -1.75 -9.96 11.59
CA ILE A 125 -0.32 -9.66 11.59
C ILE A 125 0.17 -9.25 12.96
N LYS A 126 -0.59 -8.41 13.68
CA LYS A 126 -0.20 -7.76 14.94
C LYS A 126 1.15 -7.06 14.81
N PRO A 127 1.24 -6.04 13.95
CA PRO A 127 2.51 -5.36 13.68
C PRO A 127 3.00 -4.58 14.89
N ASP A 128 4.32 -4.55 15.06
CA ASP A 128 5.00 -3.70 16.05
C ASP A 128 5.16 -2.26 15.53
N LEU A 129 5.27 -2.12 14.20
CA LEU A 129 5.38 -0.84 13.51
C LEU A 129 4.60 -0.88 12.19
N VAL A 130 3.80 0.15 11.94
CA VAL A 130 3.12 0.34 10.67
C VAL A 130 3.77 1.49 9.91
N LEU A 131 4.13 1.25 8.65
CA LEU A 131 4.69 2.24 7.73
C LEU A 131 3.71 2.48 6.59
N ILE A 132 3.18 3.69 6.48
CA ILE A 132 2.13 4.03 5.53
C ILE A 132 2.68 4.97 4.47
N MET A 133 2.51 4.61 3.20
CA MET A 133 2.72 5.52 2.08
C MET A 133 1.37 5.79 1.43
N TYR A 134 0.77 6.93 1.75
CA TYR A 134 -0.47 7.36 1.11
C TYR A 134 -0.25 7.64 -0.37
N THR A 135 -1.24 7.26 -1.15
CA THR A 135 -1.28 7.53 -2.59
C THR A 135 -2.04 8.84 -2.89
N SER A 136 -2.20 9.17 -4.18
CA SER A 136 -2.96 10.35 -4.60
C SER A 136 -4.33 10.40 -3.94
N ALA A 137 -4.67 11.58 -3.41
CA ALA A 137 -5.97 11.84 -2.77
C ALA A 137 -7.16 11.65 -3.73
N SER A 138 -6.92 11.75 -5.04
CA SER A 138 -7.95 11.60 -6.07
C SER A 138 -8.37 10.15 -6.35
N ARG A 139 -7.60 9.17 -5.86
CA ARG A 139 -7.94 7.76 -6.05
C ARG A 139 -9.03 7.31 -5.08
N ARG A 140 -9.94 6.42 -5.56
CA ARG A 140 -11.09 5.91 -4.83
C ARG A 140 -11.24 4.40 -5.03
N GLU A 141 -12.02 3.78 -4.16
CA GLU A 141 -12.59 2.45 -4.39
C GLU A 141 -14.11 2.53 -4.54
N PHE A 142 -14.65 1.78 -5.48
CA PHE A 142 -16.08 1.67 -5.71
C PHE A 142 -16.52 0.23 -5.73
N TYR A 143 -17.70 -0.04 -5.16
CA TYR A 143 -18.38 -1.31 -5.37
C TYR A 143 -19.09 -1.28 -6.73
N THR A 144 -18.81 -2.26 -7.55
CA THR A 144 -19.44 -2.40 -8.86
C THR A 144 -20.72 -3.22 -8.77
N LYS A 145 -21.58 -3.11 -9.78
CA LYS A 145 -22.78 -3.95 -9.91
C LYS A 145 -22.46 -5.45 -10.00
N LEU A 146 -21.21 -5.79 -10.34
CA LEU A 146 -20.74 -7.18 -10.42
C LEU A 146 -20.30 -7.74 -9.05
N GLY A 147 -20.40 -6.94 -7.99
CA GLY A 147 -20.08 -7.35 -6.62
C GLY A 147 -18.63 -7.24 -6.23
N GLY A 148 -17.78 -6.66 -7.10
CA GLY A 148 -16.37 -6.43 -6.81
C GLY A 148 -16.07 -5.02 -6.33
N ILE A 149 -14.84 -4.83 -5.83
CA ILE A 149 -14.28 -3.51 -5.49
C ILE A 149 -13.30 -3.12 -6.58
N GLU A 150 -13.59 -2.01 -7.27
CA GLU A 150 -12.75 -1.49 -8.33
C GLU A 150 -12.02 -0.22 -7.90
N PRO A 151 -10.71 -0.12 -8.14
CA PRO A 151 -9.98 1.12 -7.93
C PRO A 151 -10.32 2.11 -9.03
N PHE A 152 -10.63 3.33 -8.64
CA PHE A 152 -10.78 4.46 -9.56
C PHE A 152 -9.53 5.33 -9.54
N MET A 153 -9.00 5.59 -10.73
CA MET A 153 -7.90 6.52 -10.97
C MET A 153 -8.31 7.47 -12.10
N PRO A 154 -8.35 8.78 -11.87
CA PRO A 154 -8.87 9.73 -12.86
C PRO A 154 -8.17 9.68 -14.22
N ALA A 155 -6.87 9.44 -14.21
CA ALA A 155 -6.03 9.42 -15.42
C ALA A 155 -5.92 8.05 -16.08
N CYS A 156 -6.50 6.98 -15.49
CA CYS A 156 -6.31 5.61 -15.93
C CYS A 156 -7.64 4.88 -16.01
N GLN A 157 -7.91 4.28 -17.15
CA GLN A 157 -9.07 3.41 -17.36
C GLN A 157 -8.58 1.97 -17.27
N TRP A 158 -8.99 1.25 -16.21
CA TRP A 158 -8.64 -0.16 -16.01
C TRP A 158 -9.86 -0.98 -15.60
N GLY A 159 -9.81 -2.28 -15.92
CA GLY A 159 -10.80 -3.23 -15.47
C GLY A 159 -12.23 -2.85 -15.84
N TYR A 160 -13.15 -2.86 -14.87
CA TYR A 160 -14.55 -2.54 -15.08
C TYR A 160 -14.78 -1.21 -15.82
N PHE A 161 -13.99 -0.19 -15.51
CA PHE A 161 -14.10 1.14 -16.12
C PHE A 161 -13.66 1.17 -17.58
N GLN A 162 -12.76 0.29 -18.00
CA GLN A 162 -12.29 0.18 -19.36
C GLN A 162 -13.16 -0.74 -20.23
N ASP A 163 -13.56 -1.88 -19.65
CA ASP A 163 -14.03 -3.03 -20.42
C ASP A 163 -15.55 -3.07 -20.59
N THR A 164 -16.28 -2.28 -19.80
CA THR A 164 -17.73 -2.20 -19.89
C THR A 164 -18.21 -0.82 -20.31
N LYS A 165 -19.35 -0.75 -21.03
CA LYS A 165 -19.96 0.52 -21.40
C LYS A 165 -20.36 1.33 -20.16
N ASP A 166 -21.05 0.66 -19.21
CA ASP A 166 -21.48 1.27 -17.95
C ASP A 166 -20.28 1.78 -17.15
N GLY A 167 -19.18 1.03 -17.12
CA GLY A 167 -17.94 1.44 -16.45
C GLY A 167 -17.34 2.71 -17.03
N LYS A 168 -17.29 2.84 -18.35
CA LYS A 168 -16.81 4.07 -19.03
C LYS A 168 -17.67 5.28 -18.72
N GLU A 169 -18.99 5.11 -18.68
CA GLU A 169 -19.94 6.19 -18.34
C GLU A 169 -19.76 6.63 -16.88
N VAL A 170 -19.62 5.68 -15.96
CA VAL A 170 -19.34 5.95 -14.54
C VAL A 170 -17.98 6.65 -14.39
N GLN A 171 -16.93 6.17 -15.04
CA GLN A 171 -15.61 6.81 -14.96
C GLN A 171 -15.65 8.26 -15.48
N ASN A 172 -16.29 8.51 -16.60
CA ASN A 172 -16.40 9.85 -17.15
C ASN A 172 -17.13 10.77 -16.15
N SER A 173 -18.24 10.31 -15.57
CA SER A 173 -19.01 11.07 -14.57
C SER A 173 -18.19 11.37 -13.32
N LEU A 174 -17.44 10.39 -12.81
CA LEU A 174 -16.56 10.56 -11.65
C LEU A 174 -15.41 11.53 -11.96
N THR A 175 -14.80 11.43 -13.14
CA THR A 175 -13.72 12.33 -13.56
C THR A 175 -14.23 13.77 -13.69
N MET A 176 -15.42 13.96 -14.22
CA MET A 176 -16.04 15.29 -14.35
C MET A 176 -16.45 15.90 -13.00
N SER A 177 -16.80 15.06 -12.02
CA SER A 177 -17.21 15.51 -10.68
C SER A 177 -16.04 15.72 -9.71
N GLN A 178 -14.82 15.34 -10.09
CA GLN A 178 -13.65 15.51 -9.24
C GLN A 178 -13.41 16.96 -8.88
N ASN A 179 -13.15 17.19 -7.60
CA ASN A 179 -12.61 18.46 -7.14
C ASN A 179 -11.58 18.24 -6.02
N PRO A 180 -10.56 19.12 -5.92
CA PRO A 180 -9.47 18.96 -4.96
C PRO A 180 -9.93 18.94 -3.49
N ASN A 181 -11.02 19.59 -3.15
CA ASN A 181 -11.54 19.61 -1.77
C ASN A 181 -12.15 18.25 -1.39
N GLU A 182 -12.91 17.62 -2.29
CA GLU A 182 -13.43 16.27 -2.06
C GLU A 182 -12.30 15.25 -2.00
N ASP A 183 -11.31 15.38 -2.86
CA ASP A 183 -10.13 14.52 -2.86
C ASP A 183 -9.40 14.62 -1.53
N PHE A 184 -9.17 15.84 -1.06
CA PHE A 184 -8.57 16.06 0.26
C PHE A 184 -9.44 15.49 1.39
N MET A 185 -10.74 15.73 1.39
CA MET A 185 -11.65 15.24 2.41
C MET A 185 -11.69 13.69 2.45
N ASN A 186 -11.64 13.03 1.30
CA ASN A 186 -11.56 11.58 1.27
C ASN A 186 -10.24 11.05 1.85
N TRP A 187 -9.12 11.65 1.45
CA TRP A 187 -7.83 11.32 2.04
C TRP A 187 -7.86 11.53 3.56
N TYR A 188 -8.33 12.69 4.01
CA TYR A 188 -8.37 13.06 5.44
C TYR A 188 -9.26 12.11 6.26
N LYS A 189 -10.41 11.74 5.73
CA LYS A 189 -11.28 10.73 6.34
C LYS A 189 -10.56 9.40 6.54
N ASN A 190 -9.87 8.91 5.52
CA ASN A 190 -9.08 7.68 5.61
C ASN A 190 -7.92 7.81 6.59
N HIS A 191 -7.25 8.96 6.60
CA HIS A 191 -6.18 9.25 7.55
C HIS A 191 -6.68 9.24 9.00
N LEU A 192 -7.80 9.92 9.31
CA LEU A 192 -8.39 9.90 10.64
C LEU A 192 -8.81 8.49 11.07
N LEU A 193 -9.39 7.71 10.16
CA LEU A 193 -9.76 6.33 10.43
C LEU A 193 -8.53 5.50 10.83
N ILE A 194 -7.45 5.59 10.07
CA ILE A 194 -6.18 4.91 10.36
C ILE A 194 -5.59 5.38 11.69
N LYS A 195 -5.51 6.69 11.90
CA LYS A 195 -4.96 7.29 13.12
C LYS A 195 -5.68 6.77 14.36
N HIS A 196 -6.99 6.94 14.43
CA HIS A 196 -7.76 6.49 15.59
C HIS A 196 -7.73 4.98 15.77
N PHE A 197 -7.71 4.22 14.69
CA PHE A 197 -7.56 2.77 14.76
C PHE A 197 -6.21 2.38 15.39
N LEU A 198 -5.09 2.92 14.89
CA LEU A 198 -3.75 2.61 15.40
C LEU A 198 -3.54 3.13 16.82
N GLU A 199 -4.05 4.30 17.16
CA GLU A 199 -4.06 4.82 18.54
C GLU A 199 -4.83 3.88 19.48
N SER A 200 -6.00 3.38 19.06
CA SER A 200 -6.79 2.41 19.86
C SER A 200 -6.05 1.09 20.09
N LYS A 201 -5.21 0.69 19.15
CA LYS A 201 -4.35 -0.51 19.23
C LYS A 201 -3.03 -0.23 19.95
N LYS A 202 -2.71 1.02 20.27
CA LYS A 202 -1.42 1.48 20.82
C LYS A 202 -0.24 1.05 19.93
N CYS A 203 -0.45 1.05 18.63
CA CYS A 203 0.55 0.64 17.66
C CYS A 203 1.38 1.84 17.20
N ASN A 204 2.69 1.68 17.12
CA ASN A 204 3.59 2.66 16.56
C ASN A 204 3.37 2.76 15.03
N TRP A 205 3.38 3.97 14.50
CA TRP A 205 3.21 4.16 13.06
C TRP A 205 3.88 5.43 12.56
N ILE A 206 4.32 5.37 11.30
CA ILE A 206 4.89 6.49 10.55
C ILE A 206 4.18 6.54 9.20
N TRP A 207 3.93 7.74 8.70
CA TRP A 207 3.29 7.90 7.42
C TRP A 207 4.00 8.93 6.53
N ASN A 208 3.84 8.75 5.24
CA ASN A 208 4.25 9.66 4.19
C ASN A 208 3.13 9.76 3.14
N GLY A 209 3.13 10.82 2.37
CA GLY A 209 2.23 10.98 1.22
C GLY A 209 3.02 11.27 -0.03
N TRP A 210 2.65 10.59 -1.12
CA TRP A 210 3.36 10.74 -2.38
C TRP A 210 2.84 11.91 -3.22
N PHE A 211 1.51 12.13 -3.31
CA PHE A 211 0.90 13.19 -4.11
C PHE A 211 -0.35 13.80 -3.48
N GLY A 212 -0.48 15.14 -3.61
CA GLY A 212 -1.73 15.84 -3.33
C GLY A 212 -2.12 15.94 -1.85
N ILE A 213 -1.21 15.55 -0.93
CA ILE A 213 -1.42 15.76 0.50
C ILE A 213 -0.90 17.15 0.82
N PRO A 214 -1.70 17.99 1.51
CA PRO A 214 -1.27 19.35 1.84
C PRO A 214 0.06 19.34 2.58
N PRO A 215 1.03 20.15 2.13
CA PRO A 215 2.36 20.20 2.76
C PRO A 215 2.34 20.70 4.21
N LYS A 216 1.26 21.32 4.65
CA LYS A 216 1.11 21.90 5.98
C LYS A 216 0.36 21.02 6.99
N PHE A 217 0.16 19.74 6.70
CA PHE A 217 -0.46 18.84 7.68
C PHE A 217 0.62 18.38 8.66
N GLU A 218 0.80 19.12 9.75
CA GLU A 218 1.85 18.89 10.74
C GLU A 218 1.40 17.82 11.74
N GLU A 219 1.94 16.63 11.60
CA GLU A 219 1.87 15.57 12.61
C GLU A 219 3.27 15.06 12.92
N PRO A 220 3.61 14.78 14.20
CA PRO A 220 4.96 14.37 14.58
C PRO A 220 5.45 13.11 13.86
N ASN A 221 4.55 12.16 13.58
CA ASN A 221 4.85 10.90 12.91
C ASN A 221 4.76 10.96 11.38
N ARG A 222 4.67 12.16 10.81
CA ARG A 222 4.79 12.36 9.37
C ARG A 222 6.26 12.38 8.96
N PHE A 223 6.60 11.55 7.99
CA PHE A 223 7.89 11.57 7.34
C PHE A 223 7.81 12.43 6.07
N ASP A 224 8.47 13.57 6.09
CA ASP A 224 8.48 14.54 4.97
C ASP A 224 9.54 14.23 3.90
N GLY A 225 10.10 13.02 3.91
CA GLY A 225 11.03 12.59 2.87
C GLY A 225 10.32 12.53 1.52
N GLU A 226 10.73 13.37 0.58
CA GLU A 226 10.19 13.35 -0.77
C GLU A 226 10.38 11.97 -1.39
N TYR A 227 9.26 11.40 -1.87
CA TYR A 227 9.29 10.20 -2.72
C TYR A 227 9.24 10.57 -4.21
N GLY A 228 9.02 11.86 -4.52
CA GLY A 228 9.06 12.40 -5.88
C GLY A 228 10.50 12.63 -6.39
N GLY A 229 10.66 12.73 -7.71
CA GLY A 229 11.98 12.94 -8.32
C GLY A 229 12.86 11.69 -8.28
N PHE A 230 12.48 10.65 -9.03
CA PHE A 230 13.15 9.35 -8.98
C PHE A 230 14.62 9.47 -9.40
N GLU A 231 15.52 8.96 -8.57
CA GLU A 231 16.97 8.90 -8.83
C GLU A 231 17.26 7.90 -9.96
N ASP A 232 16.51 6.82 -10.01
CA ASP A 232 16.51 5.81 -11.06
C ASP A 232 15.09 5.26 -11.28
N ARG A 233 14.93 4.47 -12.33
CA ARG A 233 13.64 3.86 -12.66
C ARG A 233 13.74 2.35 -12.64
N GLY A 234 12.61 1.72 -12.27
CA GLY A 234 12.42 0.29 -12.39
C GLY A 234 12.43 -0.18 -13.84
N VAL A 235 12.44 -1.49 -14.05
CA VAL A 235 12.46 -2.10 -15.39
C VAL A 235 11.24 -1.75 -16.24
N ASP A 236 10.17 -1.25 -15.64
CA ASP A 236 8.98 -0.77 -16.33
C ASP A 236 9.11 0.67 -16.87
N GLY A 237 10.21 1.36 -16.57
CA GLY A 237 10.49 2.74 -16.98
C GLY A 237 9.59 3.80 -16.31
N VAL A 238 8.69 3.39 -15.42
CA VAL A 238 7.65 4.27 -14.83
C VAL A 238 7.87 4.45 -13.32
N HIS A 239 8.02 3.35 -12.59
CA HIS A 239 8.16 3.36 -11.13
C HIS A 239 9.60 3.60 -10.68
N PRO A 240 9.83 3.96 -9.41
CA PRO A 240 11.17 4.15 -8.86
C PRO A 240 11.99 2.87 -8.92
N GLY A 241 13.27 3.02 -9.26
CA GLY A 241 14.23 1.93 -9.36
C GLY A 241 14.84 1.51 -8.01
N PRO A 242 15.78 0.55 -8.03
CA PRO A 242 16.41 0.01 -6.82
C PRO A 242 17.15 1.04 -5.99
N GLN A 243 17.85 1.99 -6.62
CA GLN A 243 18.62 3.01 -5.91
C GLN A 243 17.71 3.99 -5.17
N HIS A 244 16.62 4.42 -5.84
CA HIS A 244 15.64 5.30 -5.22
C HIS A 244 14.99 4.62 -4.00
N ASN A 245 14.56 3.37 -4.13
CA ASN A 245 13.98 2.58 -3.04
C ASN A 245 14.95 2.44 -1.85
N LEU A 246 16.23 2.17 -2.13
CA LEU A 246 17.28 2.10 -1.10
C LEU A 246 17.44 3.44 -0.36
N ASN A 247 17.52 4.54 -1.09
CA ASN A 247 17.77 5.85 -0.49
C ASN A 247 16.55 6.35 0.29
N TYR A 248 15.32 6.10 -0.21
CA TYR A 248 14.11 6.36 0.55
C TYR A 248 14.09 5.58 1.87
N SER A 249 14.39 4.30 1.83
CA SER A 249 14.48 3.43 3.02
C SER A 249 15.50 3.96 4.04
N LYS A 250 16.68 4.41 3.59
CA LYS A 250 17.69 5.00 4.47
C LYS A 250 17.22 6.29 5.14
N ARG A 251 16.58 7.20 4.38
CA ARG A 251 16.03 8.45 4.91
C ARG A 251 14.92 8.19 5.94
N LEU A 252 14.01 7.25 5.63
CA LEU A 252 12.95 6.85 6.55
C LEU A 252 13.51 6.28 7.85
N LYS A 253 14.50 5.39 7.76
CA LYS A 253 15.18 4.83 8.95
C LYS A 253 15.82 5.92 9.79
N GLN A 254 16.55 6.85 9.16
CA GLN A 254 17.21 7.96 9.84
C GLN A 254 16.17 8.83 10.58
N PHE A 255 15.08 9.17 9.92
CA PHE A 255 13.97 9.92 10.53
C PHE A 255 13.41 9.21 11.79
N ILE A 256 13.21 7.89 11.71
CA ILE A 256 12.71 7.11 12.86
C ILE A 256 13.74 7.09 13.99
N ILE A 257 15.02 6.92 13.69
CA ILE A 257 16.09 6.93 14.70
C ILE A 257 16.16 8.28 15.42
N GLU A 258 16.03 9.37 14.69
CA GLU A 258 16.16 10.73 15.23
C GLU A 258 14.94 11.16 16.07
N ASN A 259 13.74 10.74 15.66
CA ASN A 259 12.48 11.26 16.23
C ASN A 259 11.70 10.21 17.05
N PHE A 260 11.85 8.91 16.70
CA PHE A 260 11.02 7.81 17.21
C PHE A 260 11.83 6.54 17.47
N ARG A 261 13.03 6.67 18.02
CA ARG A 261 13.95 5.53 18.22
C ARG A 261 13.31 4.36 18.96
N HIS A 262 12.41 4.64 19.89
CA HIS A 262 11.68 3.63 20.66
C HIS A 262 10.66 2.82 19.83
N TYR A 263 10.41 3.19 18.56
CA TYR A 263 9.62 2.41 17.61
C TYR A 263 10.39 1.24 16.99
N LEU A 264 11.70 1.19 17.18
CA LEU A 264 12.56 0.14 16.67
C LEU A 264 13.01 -0.81 17.78
N PRO A 265 13.36 -2.07 17.46
CA PRO A 265 13.83 -3.04 18.46
C PRO A 265 15.08 -2.52 19.19
N THR A 266 15.13 -2.80 20.48
CA THR A 266 16.27 -2.40 21.35
C THR A 266 17.62 -2.98 20.92
N SER A 267 17.63 -4.08 20.18
CA SER A 267 18.84 -4.69 19.62
C SER A 267 19.57 -3.80 18.57
N LEU A 268 18.98 -2.66 18.19
CA LEU A 268 19.61 -1.62 17.38
C LEU A 268 20.36 -0.56 18.21
N ILE A 269 20.26 -0.66 19.53
CA ILE A 269 20.91 0.18 20.50
C ILE A 269 22.15 -0.55 21.01
#